data_5216181c0846aa17ae1911797abea2ba
#
_entry.id   5216181c0846aa17ae1911797abea2ba
#
_cell.length_a   1.000
_cell.length_b   1.000
_cell.length_c   1.000
_cell.angle_alpha   90.00
_cell.angle_beta   90.00
_cell.angle_gamma   90.00
#
_symmetry.space_group_name_H-M   'P 1'
#
loop_
_entity.id
_entity.type
_entity.pdbx_description
1 polymer ?
#
loop_
_entity_poly.entity_id
_entity_poly.type
_entity_poly.pdbx_seq_one_letter_code
_entity_poly.pdbx_strand_id
1 'polypeptide(L)'
;MKATPLGESSGDLLKQAWRRYYELEPSLAIQPNWGAVFTTHLAAATLALHEVLLRHATSVAESHRLIYDIGWRIYVQMGEIPLLVASAVTRDPHKRLKLATDLFRSFPFGAPAYEWRDVLSADGSIAFDCTKCPVAEFFGKHDASDLCVQTFCRLDFPLAEKWGGSLHRTGTIASGAAICDFRWKPAMDQP
;
A
#
# COMPACT_ATOMS: atom_id res chain seq x y z
N MET A 1 23.68 -0.64 -20.28
CA MET A 1 23.45 -0.52 -18.82
C MET A 1 24.33 0.61 -18.30
N LYS A 2 23.74 1.75 -17.92
CA LYS A 2 24.51 2.82 -17.25
C LYS A 2 24.68 2.43 -15.79
N ALA A 3 25.91 2.34 -15.34
CA ALA A 3 26.25 2.12 -13.93
C ALA A 3 25.58 3.22 -13.08
N THR A 4 24.88 2.81 -12.03
CA THR A 4 24.36 3.71 -11.00
C THR A 4 25.55 4.41 -10.33
N PRO A 5 25.45 5.69 -9.96
CA PRO A 5 26.56 6.44 -9.34
C PRO A 5 26.89 6.03 -7.91
N LEU A 6 26.35 4.93 -7.44
CA LEU A 6 26.60 4.40 -6.10
C LEU A 6 27.86 3.53 -6.16
N GLY A 7 28.97 4.01 -5.62
CA GLY A 7 30.22 3.26 -5.50
C GLY A 7 30.17 2.04 -4.57
N GLU A 8 28.98 1.72 -4.04
CA GLU A 8 28.70 0.54 -3.22
C GLU A 8 27.86 -0.48 -3.98
N SER A 9 28.07 -1.77 -3.68
CA SER A 9 27.24 -2.82 -4.25
C SER A 9 25.80 -2.74 -3.72
N SER A 10 24.82 -3.16 -4.51
CA SER A 10 23.42 -3.26 -4.07
C SER A 10 23.26 -4.14 -2.81
N GLY A 11 24.18 -5.10 -2.61
CA GLY A 11 24.22 -5.94 -1.41
C GLY A 11 24.60 -5.16 -0.14
N ASP A 12 25.47 -4.16 -0.25
CA ASP A 12 25.87 -3.36 0.91
C ASP A 12 24.79 -2.34 1.30
N LEU A 13 24.08 -1.77 0.33
CA LEU A 13 22.88 -0.95 0.57
C LEU A 13 21.80 -1.76 1.32
N LEU A 14 21.57 -3.00 0.88
CA LEU A 14 20.59 -3.87 1.53
C LEU A 14 20.99 -4.22 2.96
N LYS A 15 22.27 -4.49 3.25
CA LYS A 15 22.76 -4.71 4.61
C LYS A 15 22.56 -3.48 5.51
N GLN A 16 22.80 -2.28 4.98
CA GLN A 16 22.55 -1.03 5.70
C GLN A 16 21.05 -0.83 5.97
N ALA A 17 20.18 -1.10 4.97
CA ALA A 17 18.73 -1.03 5.15
C ALA A 17 18.24 -2.02 6.21
N TRP A 18 18.72 -3.25 6.22
CA TRP A 18 18.39 -4.21 7.28
C TRP A 18 18.86 -3.77 8.65
N ARG A 19 20.08 -3.23 8.78
CA ARG A 19 20.56 -2.68 10.06
C ARG A 19 19.62 -1.56 10.54
N ARG A 20 19.25 -0.65 9.64
CA ARG A 20 18.35 0.44 9.98
C ARG A 20 16.94 -0.05 10.33
N TYR A 21 16.45 -1.07 9.64
CA TYR A 21 15.19 -1.72 10.00
C TYR A 21 15.19 -2.26 11.44
N TYR A 22 16.24 -2.96 11.86
CA TYR A 22 16.35 -3.46 13.25
C TYR A 22 16.43 -2.34 14.29
N GLU A 23 16.90 -1.16 13.93
CA GLU A 23 16.82 0.04 14.80
C GLU A 23 15.40 0.59 14.91
N LEU A 24 14.58 0.47 13.86
CA LEU A 24 13.19 0.93 13.84
C LEU A 24 12.22 -0.07 14.47
N GLU A 25 12.50 -1.37 14.34
CA GLU A 25 11.61 -2.45 14.79
C GLU A 25 11.09 -2.29 16.23
N PRO A 26 11.91 -1.90 17.23
CA PRO A 26 11.42 -1.69 18.60
C PRO A 26 10.40 -0.56 18.75
N SER A 27 10.29 0.34 17.77
CA SER A 27 9.32 1.44 17.76
C SER A 27 7.95 1.04 17.19
N LEU A 28 7.85 -0.16 16.60
CA LEU A 28 6.61 -0.66 16.04
C LEU A 28 5.60 -0.93 17.15
N ALA A 29 4.40 -0.40 16.97
CA ALA A 29 3.29 -0.71 17.87
C ALA A 29 2.91 -2.19 17.74
N ILE A 30 2.57 -2.83 18.87
CA ILE A 30 2.05 -4.19 18.87
C ILE A 30 0.74 -4.22 18.08
N GLN A 31 0.67 -5.08 17.09
CA GLN A 31 -0.48 -5.20 16.22
C GLN A 31 -1.37 -6.38 16.61
N PRO A 32 -2.71 -6.23 16.53
CA PRO A 32 -3.65 -7.25 17.00
C PRO A 32 -3.84 -8.44 16.04
N ASN A 33 -3.30 -8.35 14.82
CA ASN A 33 -3.39 -9.42 13.82
C ASN A 33 -2.18 -9.48 12.89
N TRP A 34 -1.97 -10.64 12.28
CA TRP A 34 -0.82 -10.91 11.43
C TRP A 34 -0.73 -10.01 10.18
N GLY A 35 -1.85 -9.62 9.62
CA GLY A 35 -1.88 -8.72 8.46
C GLY A 35 -1.30 -7.35 8.79
N ALA A 36 -1.70 -6.80 9.95
CA ALA A 36 -1.16 -5.52 10.42
C ALA A 36 0.29 -5.63 10.86
N VAL A 37 0.71 -6.75 11.49
CA VAL A 37 2.13 -7.02 11.76
C VAL A 37 2.91 -6.97 10.45
N PHE A 38 2.50 -7.73 9.44
CA PHE A 38 3.17 -7.76 8.14
C PHE A 38 3.26 -6.37 7.50
N THR A 39 2.16 -5.62 7.45
CA THR A 39 2.13 -4.32 6.77
C THR A 39 2.94 -3.24 7.52
N THR A 40 2.98 -3.25 8.85
CA THR A 40 3.79 -2.31 9.63
C THR A 40 5.28 -2.64 9.59
N HIS A 41 5.66 -3.91 9.58
CA HIS A 41 7.04 -4.32 9.34
C HIS A 41 7.51 -3.96 7.92
N LEU A 42 6.64 -4.11 6.92
CA LEU A 42 6.91 -3.66 5.55
C LEU A 42 7.10 -2.14 5.51
N ALA A 43 6.30 -1.37 6.26
CA ALA A 43 6.45 0.08 6.37
C ALA A 43 7.80 0.46 7.00
N ALA A 44 8.23 -0.22 8.06
CA ALA A 44 9.52 0.00 8.70
C ALA A 44 10.70 -0.34 7.76
N ALA A 45 10.62 -1.45 7.04
CA ALA A 45 11.63 -1.82 6.05
C ALA A 45 11.69 -0.79 4.89
N THR A 46 10.54 -0.26 4.48
CA THR A 46 10.43 0.79 3.47
C THR A 46 11.10 2.08 3.92
N LEU A 47 10.83 2.52 5.16
CA LEU A 47 11.46 3.71 5.73
C LEU A 47 12.98 3.53 5.85
N ALA A 48 13.42 2.37 6.34
CA ALA A 48 14.84 2.04 6.45
C ALA A 48 15.56 2.12 5.10
N LEU A 49 14.97 1.55 4.05
CA LEU A 49 15.53 1.63 2.70
C LEU A 49 15.55 3.06 2.17
N HIS A 50 14.49 3.82 2.38
CA HIS A 50 14.41 5.24 1.98
C HIS A 50 15.54 6.06 2.59
N GLU A 51 15.73 5.97 3.91
CA GLU A 51 16.78 6.70 4.63
C GLU A 51 18.18 6.30 4.15
N VAL A 52 18.41 5.03 3.85
CA VAL A 52 19.69 4.57 3.32
C VAL A 52 19.93 5.13 1.92
N LEU A 53 18.93 5.09 1.03
CA LEU A 53 19.05 5.67 -0.31
C LEU A 53 19.39 7.16 -0.25
N LEU A 54 18.77 7.92 0.65
CA LEU A 54 19.06 9.35 0.80
C LEU A 54 20.49 9.61 1.29
N ARG A 55 21.03 8.78 2.20
CA ARG A 55 22.43 8.88 2.65
C ARG A 55 23.44 8.65 1.51
N HIS A 56 23.04 7.90 0.48
CA HIS A 56 23.84 7.64 -0.72
C HIS A 56 23.55 8.60 -1.88
N ALA A 57 23.14 9.81 -1.55
CA ALA A 57 22.87 10.91 -2.50
C ALA A 57 21.79 10.63 -3.56
N THR A 58 20.93 9.65 -3.33
CA THR A 58 19.71 9.44 -4.12
C THR A 58 18.72 10.57 -3.81
N SER A 59 18.13 11.18 -4.82
CA SER A 59 17.09 12.19 -4.59
C SER A 59 15.84 11.58 -3.95
N VAL A 60 15.07 12.37 -3.22
CA VAL A 60 13.78 11.93 -2.63
C VAL A 60 12.87 11.33 -3.70
N ALA A 61 12.72 12.01 -4.83
CA ALA A 61 11.86 11.55 -5.93
C ALA A 61 12.32 10.20 -6.52
N GLU A 62 13.62 10.00 -6.67
CA GLU A 62 14.17 8.74 -7.16
C GLU A 62 14.02 7.62 -6.13
N SER A 63 14.24 7.89 -4.86
CA SER A 63 13.99 6.95 -3.78
C SER A 63 12.52 6.52 -3.75
N HIS A 64 11.58 7.46 -3.83
CA HIS A 64 10.15 7.15 -3.90
C HIS A 64 9.82 6.27 -5.10
N ARG A 65 10.38 6.57 -6.29
CA ARG A 65 10.15 5.78 -7.49
C ARG A 65 10.67 4.34 -7.34
N LEU A 66 11.91 4.18 -6.88
CA LEU A 66 12.52 2.86 -6.67
C LEU A 66 11.72 2.03 -5.67
N ILE A 67 11.31 2.63 -4.55
CA ILE A 67 10.53 1.96 -3.52
C ILE A 67 9.12 1.63 -4.03
N TYR A 68 8.49 2.53 -4.78
CA TYR A 68 7.21 2.26 -5.43
C TYR A 68 7.30 1.05 -6.37
N ASP A 69 8.33 0.96 -7.21
CA ASP A 69 8.53 -0.14 -8.13
C ASP A 69 8.73 -1.49 -7.41
N ILE A 70 9.45 -1.49 -6.29
CA ILE A 70 9.60 -2.68 -5.42
C ILE A 70 8.27 -3.02 -4.75
N GLY A 71 7.62 -2.01 -4.15
CA GLY A 71 6.34 -2.14 -3.47
C GLY A 71 5.25 -2.68 -4.39
N TRP A 72 5.20 -2.20 -5.63
CA TRP A 72 4.24 -2.69 -6.63
C TRP A 72 4.40 -4.21 -6.89
N ARG A 73 5.62 -4.71 -6.99
CA ARG A 73 5.86 -6.15 -7.21
C ARG A 73 5.33 -7.01 -6.07
N ILE A 74 5.41 -6.54 -4.84
CA ILE A 74 4.87 -7.23 -3.66
C ILE A 74 3.35 -7.08 -3.64
N TYR A 75 2.86 -5.86 -3.80
CA TYR A 75 1.45 -5.52 -3.66
C TYR A 75 0.57 -6.21 -4.69
N VAL A 76 1.04 -6.29 -5.93
CA VAL A 76 0.30 -6.97 -7.00
C VAL A 76 0.13 -8.47 -6.71
N GLN A 77 1.14 -9.13 -6.16
CA GLN A 77 1.07 -10.54 -5.77
C GLN A 77 0.08 -10.76 -4.62
N MET A 78 0.05 -9.83 -3.65
CA MET A 78 -0.96 -9.87 -2.57
C MET A 78 -2.39 -9.74 -3.12
N GLY A 79 -2.57 -8.97 -4.17
CA GLY A 79 -3.87 -8.76 -4.83
C GLY A 79 -4.32 -9.90 -5.75
N GLU A 80 -3.44 -10.84 -6.10
CA GLU A 80 -3.78 -11.94 -7.02
C GLU A 80 -4.74 -12.96 -6.41
N ILE A 81 -4.55 -13.33 -5.15
CA ILE A 81 -5.42 -14.31 -4.48
C ILE A 81 -6.86 -13.80 -4.34
N PRO A 82 -7.12 -12.58 -3.82
CA PRO A 82 -8.45 -12.01 -3.80
C PRO A 82 -9.13 -11.98 -5.17
N LEU A 83 -8.42 -11.58 -6.21
CA LEU A 83 -8.95 -11.54 -7.57
C LEU A 83 -9.27 -12.94 -8.10
N LEU A 84 -8.38 -13.91 -7.88
CA LEU A 84 -8.57 -15.30 -8.31
C LEU A 84 -9.83 -15.90 -7.66
N VAL A 85 -9.96 -15.75 -6.35
CA VAL A 85 -11.14 -16.22 -5.60
C VAL A 85 -12.40 -15.55 -6.11
N ALA A 86 -12.40 -14.22 -6.24
CA ALA A 86 -13.56 -13.48 -6.74
C ALA A 86 -13.94 -13.90 -8.16
N SER A 87 -12.97 -14.15 -9.04
CA SER A 87 -13.20 -14.59 -10.42
C SER A 87 -13.74 -16.02 -10.51
N ALA A 88 -13.39 -16.88 -9.57
CA ALA A 88 -13.95 -18.22 -9.47
C ALA A 88 -15.41 -18.23 -8.98
N VAL A 89 -15.79 -17.24 -8.16
CA VAL A 89 -17.15 -17.14 -7.59
C VAL A 89 -18.13 -16.48 -8.54
N THR A 90 -17.71 -15.45 -9.30
CA THR A 90 -18.62 -14.69 -10.16
C THR A 90 -17.96 -14.12 -11.41
N ARG A 91 -18.73 -14.09 -12.51
CA ARG A 91 -18.34 -13.42 -13.77
C ARG A 91 -18.81 -11.98 -13.85
N ASP A 92 -19.75 -11.58 -12.98
CA ASP A 92 -20.25 -10.20 -12.91
C ASP A 92 -19.11 -9.27 -12.46
N PRO A 93 -18.73 -8.26 -13.27
CA PRO A 93 -17.58 -7.39 -12.97
C PRO A 93 -17.73 -6.63 -11.66
N HIS A 94 -18.95 -6.14 -11.35
CA HIS A 94 -19.20 -5.40 -10.11
C HIS A 94 -19.09 -6.31 -8.87
N LYS A 95 -19.73 -7.49 -8.91
CA LYS A 95 -19.66 -8.45 -7.81
C LYS A 95 -18.27 -8.98 -7.61
N ARG A 96 -17.51 -9.22 -8.71
CA ARG A 96 -16.13 -9.65 -8.68
C ARG A 96 -15.24 -8.61 -8.00
N LEU A 97 -15.33 -7.35 -8.44
CA LEU A 97 -14.55 -6.26 -7.85
C LEU A 97 -14.90 -6.06 -6.37
N LYS A 98 -16.20 -6.11 -6.03
CA LYS A 98 -16.64 -6.03 -4.64
C LYS A 98 -16.05 -7.16 -3.78
N LEU A 99 -16.15 -8.40 -4.24
CA LEU A 99 -15.62 -9.54 -3.49
C LEU A 99 -14.09 -9.45 -3.36
N ALA A 100 -13.38 -9.06 -4.42
CA ALA A 100 -11.93 -8.88 -4.36
C ALA A 100 -11.54 -7.80 -3.34
N THR A 101 -12.22 -6.65 -3.32
CA THR A 101 -11.97 -5.58 -2.33
C THR A 101 -12.31 -6.02 -0.91
N ASP A 102 -13.39 -6.76 -0.69
CA ASP A 102 -13.78 -7.26 0.63
C ASP A 102 -12.75 -8.26 1.18
N LEU A 103 -12.28 -9.19 0.36
CA LEU A 103 -11.22 -10.15 0.74
C LEU A 103 -9.92 -9.42 1.07
N PHE A 104 -9.52 -8.45 0.26
CA PHE A 104 -8.29 -7.69 0.46
C PHE A 104 -8.34 -6.82 1.71
N ARG A 105 -9.50 -6.22 2.02
CA ARG A 105 -9.74 -5.53 3.30
C ARG A 105 -9.72 -6.48 4.50
N SER A 106 -10.10 -7.74 4.31
CA SER A 106 -10.08 -8.73 5.40
C SER A 106 -8.67 -9.20 5.73
N PHE A 107 -7.81 -9.32 4.70
CA PHE A 107 -6.39 -9.64 4.86
C PHE A 107 -5.59 -9.06 3.69
N PRO A 108 -4.47 -8.34 3.96
CA PRO A 108 -3.85 -8.11 5.27
C PRO A 108 -4.41 -6.91 6.04
N PHE A 109 -5.38 -6.19 5.50
CA PHE A 109 -5.87 -4.93 6.05
C PHE A 109 -7.09 -5.10 6.98
N GLY A 110 -7.09 -6.18 7.78
CA GLY A 110 -8.22 -6.56 8.60
C GLY A 110 -8.35 -5.83 9.94
N ALA A 111 -9.61 -5.78 10.44
CA ALA A 111 -9.91 -5.30 11.79
C ALA A 111 -9.26 -6.21 12.86
N PRO A 112 -9.00 -5.72 14.07
CA PRO A 112 -9.27 -4.36 14.55
C PRO A 112 -8.11 -3.37 14.31
N ALA A 113 -7.05 -3.78 13.60
CA ALA A 113 -5.91 -2.91 13.32
C ALA A 113 -6.28 -1.82 12.32
N TYR A 114 -6.94 -2.21 11.23
CA TYR A 114 -7.55 -1.29 10.28
C TYR A 114 -9.03 -1.17 10.58
N GLU A 115 -9.57 0.04 10.47
CA GLU A 115 -10.99 0.29 10.66
C GLU A 115 -11.61 0.76 9.35
N TRP A 116 -12.67 0.05 8.95
CA TRP A 116 -13.38 0.28 7.70
C TRP A 116 -14.84 0.61 7.96
N ARG A 117 -15.38 1.53 7.17
CA ARG A 117 -16.79 1.88 7.16
C ARG A 117 -17.31 1.82 5.73
N ASP A 118 -18.27 0.94 5.47
CA ASP A 118 -18.96 0.91 4.18
C ASP A 118 -19.82 2.17 4.01
N VAL A 119 -19.85 2.69 2.80
CA VAL A 119 -20.58 3.91 2.43
C VAL A 119 -21.58 3.58 1.34
N LEU A 120 -22.80 4.05 1.49
CA LEU A 120 -23.80 3.97 0.42
C LEU A 120 -23.41 4.92 -0.70
N SER A 121 -23.35 4.40 -1.93
CA SER A 121 -23.01 5.18 -3.11
C SER A 121 -24.18 5.26 -4.06
N ALA A 122 -24.58 6.48 -4.40
CA ALA A 122 -25.69 6.72 -5.34
C ALA A 122 -25.32 6.39 -6.79
N ASP A 123 -24.02 6.35 -7.11
CA ASP A 123 -23.51 6.10 -8.47
C ASP A 123 -23.12 4.62 -8.71
N GLY A 124 -23.49 3.73 -7.78
CA GLY A 124 -23.18 2.30 -7.87
C GLY A 124 -21.72 1.94 -7.64
N SER A 125 -20.88 2.85 -7.19
CA SER A 125 -19.50 2.51 -6.82
C SER A 125 -19.46 1.63 -5.56
N ILE A 126 -18.45 0.77 -5.47
CA ILE A 126 -18.12 0.04 -4.26
C ILE A 126 -17.38 1.04 -3.36
N ALA A 127 -18.08 1.55 -2.35
CA ALA A 127 -17.64 2.69 -1.56
C ALA A 127 -17.41 2.30 -0.11
N PHE A 128 -16.25 2.63 0.40
CA PHE A 128 -15.89 2.47 1.81
C PHE A 128 -14.81 3.47 2.22
N ASP A 129 -14.77 3.79 3.50
CA ASP A 129 -13.78 4.67 4.09
C ASP A 129 -12.87 3.87 5.02
N CYS A 130 -11.57 4.10 4.96
CA CYS A 130 -10.63 3.70 5.99
C CYS A 130 -10.53 4.82 7.03
N THR A 131 -10.87 4.52 8.27
CA THR A 131 -10.84 5.50 9.37
C THR A 131 -9.64 5.33 10.29
N LYS A 132 -8.92 4.18 10.17
CA LYS A 132 -7.68 3.91 10.89
C LYS A 132 -6.74 3.07 10.04
N CYS A 133 -5.48 3.48 9.95
CA CYS A 133 -4.45 2.83 9.17
C CYS A 133 -3.12 2.80 9.94
N PRO A 134 -2.69 1.64 10.49
CA PRO A 134 -1.44 1.54 11.26
C PRO A 134 -0.19 1.90 10.45
N VAL A 135 -0.23 1.69 9.14
CA VAL A 135 0.86 2.09 8.23
C VAL A 135 0.97 3.61 8.17
N ALA A 136 -0.15 4.33 7.99
CA ALA A 136 -0.14 5.79 8.00
C ALA A 136 0.28 6.36 9.36
N GLU A 137 -0.17 5.74 10.46
CA GLU A 137 0.25 6.11 11.82
C GLU A 137 1.77 5.92 12.02
N PHE A 138 2.34 4.82 11.54
CA PHE A 138 3.78 4.57 11.60
C PHE A 138 4.58 5.64 10.86
N PHE A 139 4.24 5.89 9.59
CA PHE A 139 4.95 6.91 8.81
C PHE A 139 4.76 8.33 9.38
N GLY A 140 3.57 8.64 9.91
CA GLY A 140 3.32 9.93 10.56
C GLY A 140 4.20 10.15 11.81
N LYS A 141 4.43 9.11 12.62
CA LYS A 141 5.34 9.17 13.79
C LYS A 141 6.80 9.37 13.42
N HIS A 142 7.18 9.09 12.19
CA HIS A 142 8.54 9.23 11.68
C HIS A 142 8.72 10.38 10.69
N ASP A 143 7.76 11.32 10.63
CA ASP A 143 7.77 12.47 9.71
C ASP A 143 7.93 12.08 8.24
N ALA A 144 7.46 10.87 7.87
CA ALA A 144 7.60 10.26 6.56
C ALA A 144 6.26 10.04 5.83
N SER A 145 5.25 10.86 6.14
CA SER A 145 3.90 10.73 5.56
C SER A 145 3.90 10.84 4.04
N ASP A 146 4.75 11.67 3.44
CA ASP A 146 4.87 11.76 1.98
C ASP A 146 5.39 10.45 1.37
N LEU A 147 6.36 9.80 1.98
CA LEU A 147 6.82 8.47 1.57
C LEU A 147 5.65 7.47 1.56
N CYS A 148 4.81 7.47 2.60
CA CYS A 148 3.61 6.61 2.65
C CYS A 148 2.67 6.88 1.46
N VAL A 149 2.37 8.16 1.20
CA VAL A 149 1.49 8.56 0.09
C VAL A 149 2.05 8.08 -1.24
N GLN A 150 3.35 8.30 -1.49
CA GLN A 150 3.98 8.02 -2.77
C GLN A 150 4.24 6.53 -3.02
N THR A 151 4.35 5.71 -1.98
CA THR A 151 4.78 4.31 -2.12
C THR A 151 3.72 3.28 -1.69
N PHE A 152 2.86 3.59 -0.71
CA PHE A 152 1.78 2.69 -0.26
C PHE A 152 0.43 3.11 -0.84
N CYS A 153 0.02 4.35 -0.56
CA CYS A 153 -1.31 4.79 -0.95
C CYS A 153 -1.51 4.81 -2.48
N ARG A 154 -0.46 5.09 -3.25
CA ARG A 154 -0.56 5.10 -4.72
C ARG A 154 -0.71 3.73 -5.36
N LEU A 155 -0.35 2.65 -4.67
CA LEU A 155 -0.44 1.28 -5.21
C LEU A 155 -1.88 0.82 -5.45
N ASP A 156 -2.84 1.41 -4.77
CA ASP A 156 -4.26 1.06 -4.92
C ASP A 156 -4.80 1.37 -6.34
N PHE A 157 -4.28 2.42 -6.98
CA PHE A 157 -4.75 2.82 -8.31
C PHE A 157 -4.41 1.77 -9.39
N PRO A 158 -3.15 1.37 -9.60
CA PRO A 158 -2.83 0.32 -10.56
C PRO A 158 -3.39 -1.05 -10.16
N LEU A 159 -3.62 -1.31 -8.85
CA LEU A 159 -4.32 -2.52 -8.44
C LEU A 159 -5.77 -2.53 -8.90
N ALA A 160 -6.46 -1.37 -8.84
CA ALA A 160 -7.82 -1.24 -9.36
C ALA A 160 -7.88 -1.54 -10.86
N GLU A 161 -6.95 -1.00 -11.64
CA GLU A 161 -6.84 -1.27 -13.07
C GLU A 161 -6.59 -2.76 -13.35
N LYS A 162 -5.66 -3.37 -12.61
CA LYS A 162 -5.38 -4.82 -12.72
C LYS A 162 -6.59 -5.68 -12.38
N TRP A 163 -7.46 -5.23 -11.50
CA TRP A 163 -8.70 -5.92 -11.13
C TRP A 163 -9.86 -5.66 -12.08
N GLY A 164 -9.62 -4.91 -13.17
CA GLY A 164 -10.64 -4.56 -14.15
C GLY A 164 -11.59 -3.48 -13.66
N GLY A 165 -11.05 -2.51 -12.92
CA GLY A 165 -11.81 -1.38 -12.42
C GLY A 165 -10.98 -0.10 -12.39
N SER A 166 -11.51 0.90 -11.72
CA SER A 166 -10.84 2.16 -11.41
C SER A 166 -11.09 2.53 -9.96
N LEU A 167 -10.16 3.29 -9.37
CA LEU A 167 -10.29 3.84 -8.04
C LEU A 167 -10.34 5.37 -8.13
N HIS A 168 -11.32 5.97 -7.48
CA HIS A 168 -11.34 7.38 -7.16
C HIS A 168 -11.16 7.54 -5.65
N ARG A 169 -10.28 8.47 -5.24
CA ARG A 169 -10.01 8.80 -3.84
C ARG A 169 -9.56 10.25 -3.76
N THR A 170 -10.15 11.05 -2.88
CA THR A 170 -9.87 12.48 -2.74
C THR A 170 -8.81 12.77 -1.68
N GLY A 171 -8.65 11.89 -0.70
CA GLY A 171 -7.66 12.05 0.36
C GLY A 171 -7.23 10.74 1.00
N THR A 172 -6.16 10.80 1.78
CA THR A 172 -5.68 9.69 2.61
C THR A 172 -5.32 10.17 4.01
N ILE A 173 -5.41 9.27 5.00
CA ILE A 173 -4.93 9.55 6.36
C ILE A 173 -3.46 10.00 6.32
N ALA A 174 -2.64 9.36 5.50
CA ALA A 174 -1.24 9.73 5.35
C ALA A 174 -1.04 11.13 4.73
N SER A 175 -1.98 11.65 3.95
CA SER A 175 -1.93 13.03 3.43
C SER A 175 -2.58 14.07 4.36
N GLY A 176 -2.97 13.68 5.58
CA GLY A 176 -3.60 14.54 6.57
C GLY A 176 -5.11 14.60 6.50
N ALA A 177 -5.76 13.81 5.63
CA ALA A 177 -7.21 13.69 5.65
C ALA A 177 -7.69 12.85 6.85
N ALA A 178 -8.92 13.10 7.31
CA ALA A 178 -9.52 12.32 8.40
C ALA A 178 -9.76 10.85 8.03
N ILE A 179 -9.90 10.55 6.76
CA ILE A 179 -10.20 9.22 6.21
C ILE A 179 -9.47 9.01 4.86
N CYS A 180 -9.33 7.72 4.45
CA CYS A 180 -9.09 7.42 3.05
C CYS A 180 -10.42 7.01 2.40
N ASP A 181 -10.91 7.81 1.48
CA ASP A 181 -12.22 7.65 0.83
C ASP A 181 -12.09 6.80 -0.44
N PHE A 182 -12.28 5.50 -0.32
CA PHE A 182 -12.19 4.58 -1.47
C PHE A 182 -13.52 4.49 -2.23
N ARG A 183 -13.48 4.75 -3.54
CA ARG A 183 -14.62 4.64 -4.45
C ARG A 183 -14.18 3.84 -5.69
N TRP A 184 -14.50 2.55 -5.69
CA TRP A 184 -14.13 1.63 -6.76
C TRP A 184 -15.26 1.47 -7.75
N LYS A 185 -14.93 1.50 -9.04
CA LYS A 185 -15.87 1.24 -10.13
C LYS A 185 -15.33 0.14 -11.03
N PRO A 186 -16.15 -0.83 -11.45
CA PRO A 186 -15.72 -1.76 -12.50
C PRO A 186 -15.44 -0.97 -13.78
N ALA A 187 -14.48 -1.41 -14.57
CA ALA A 187 -14.34 -0.91 -15.92
C ALA A 187 -15.66 -1.19 -16.67
N MET A 188 -16.20 -0.17 -17.30
CA MET A 188 -17.33 -0.41 -18.22
C MET A 188 -16.79 -1.24 -19.38
N ASP A 189 -17.47 -2.36 -19.70
CA ASP A 189 -17.17 -3.09 -20.91
C ASP A 189 -17.25 -2.08 -22.06
N GLN A 190 -16.12 -1.80 -22.70
CA GLN A 190 -16.16 -1.08 -23.97
C GLN A 190 -16.83 -2.03 -24.98
N PRO A 191 -17.86 -1.58 -25.67
CA PRO A 191 -18.58 -2.38 -26.66
C PRO A 191 -17.67 -2.83 -27.80
#